data_1ff82382ab175c2396b8b216c4736e5c
#
_entry.id   1ff82382ab175c2396b8b216c4736e5c
#
_cell.length_a   1.000
_cell.length_b   1.000
_cell.length_c   1.000
_cell.angle_alpha   90.00
_cell.angle_beta   90.00
_cell.angle_gamma   90.00
#
_symmetry.space_group_name_H-M   'P 1'
#
loop_
_entity.id
_entity.type
_entity.pdbx_description
1 polymer ?
#
loop_
_entity_poly.entity_id
_entity_poly.type
_entity_poly.pdbx_seq_one_letter_code
_entity_poly.pdbx_strand_id
1 'polypeptide(L)'
;MLVSLVGLLLSLLGRRWRAGFAKMFIITFPAFEGWNIPLSIGLVIMLSLMNIAGLKTSKVLTITATIAKLIPIVAFSVITIFFLKQGMPNFTPFTQLEQGQSLFSAVSKTAVYIFYGFIGFETLSIVAGEMRNPEKNVPRAILGSISIVSVLYMLIIGGTIAMLGSGIMSTDAPVQDAFVKMIGPAGAWLVSIGALISITGLNMGESIMVPRYGARYCKRRIASSKNC
;
A
#
# COMPACT_ATOMS: atom_id res chain seq x y z
N MET A 1 6.63 -9.50 -25.52
CA MET A 1 6.25 -8.13 -25.86
C MET A 1 4.75 -7.87 -25.70
N LEU A 2 3.84 -8.65 -26.31
CA LEU A 2 2.38 -8.50 -26.16
C LEU A 2 1.91 -8.69 -24.70
N VAL A 3 2.42 -9.67 -23.98
CA VAL A 3 2.08 -9.94 -22.56
C VAL A 3 2.50 -8.78 -21.64
N SER A 4 3.61 -8.12 -21.96
CA SER A 4 4.08 -6.92 -21.29
C SER A 4 3.14 -5.72 -21.54
N LEU A 5 2.60 -5.62 -22.75
CA LEU A 5 1.65 -4.57 -23.15
C LEU A 5 0.27 -4.79 -22.50
N VAL A 6 -0.18 -6.04 -22.39
CA VAL A 6 -1.44 -6.40 -21.69
C VAL A 6 -1.30 -6.17 -20.18
N GLY A 7 -0.16 -6.51 -19.57
CA GLY A 7 0.14 -6.19 -18.19
C GLY A 7 0.13 -4.68 -17.93
N LEU A 8 0.68 -3.92 -18.88
CA LEU A 8 0.66 -2.46 -18.86
C LEU A 8 -0.77 -1.91 -18.99
N LEU A 9 -1.59 -2.46 -19.89
CA LEU A 9 -3.00 -2.10 -20.06
C LEU A 9 -3.83 -2.41 -18.80
N LEU A 10 -3.59 -3.56 -18.17
CA LEU A 10 -4.27 -3.93 -16.92
C LEU A 10 -3.82 -3.04 -15.74
N SER A 11 -2.54 -2.65 -15.68
CA SER A 11 -2.07 -1.64 -14.71
C SER A 11 -2.62 -0.23 -15.04
N LEU A 12 -2.88 0.04 -16.33
CA LEU A 12 -3.58 1.24 -16.80
C LEU A 12 -5.06 1.27 -16.36
N LEU A 13 -5.71 0.12 -16.23
CA LEU A 13 -7.08 0.00 -15.73
C LEU A 13 -7.18 0.21 -14.20
N GLY A 14 -6.11 0.10 -13.46
CA GLY A 14 -6.02 0.44 -12.05
C GLY A 14 -6.15 1.95 -11.77
N ARG A 15 -7.26 2.58 -12.21
CA ARG A 15 -7.52 4.02 -12.05
C ARG A 15 -7.30 4.51 -10.61
N ARG A 16 -7.59 3.67 -9.62
CA ARG A 16 -7.48 4.02 -8.19
C ARG A 16 -6.05 4.28 -7.74
N TRP A 17 -5.08 3.48 -8.17
CA TRP A 17 -3.68 3.61 -7.74
C TRP A 17 -3.00 4.83 -8.36
N ARG A 18 -3.30 5.14 -9.62
CA ARG A 18 -2.79 6.33 -10.31
C ARG A 18 -3.36 7.61 -9.72
N ALA A 19 -4.66 7.59 -9.44
CA ALA A 19 -5.31 8.70 -8.74
C ALA A 19 -4.75 8.89 -7.33
N GLY A 20 -4.42 7.79 -6.63
CA GLY A 20 -3.77 7.83 -5.32
C GLY A 20 -2.38 8.47 -5.37
N PHE A 21 -1.55 8.12 -6.35
CA PHE A 21 -0.23 8.75 -6.54
C PHE A 21 -0.36 10.25 -6.83
N ALA A 22 -1.19 10.63 -7.81
CA ALA A 22 -1.38 12.02 -8.17
C ALA A 22 -1.96 12.85 -7.01
N LYS A 23 -2.95 12.30 -6.29
CA LYS A 23 -3.50 12.96 -5.10
C LYS A 23 -2.43 13.16 -4.03
N MET A 24 -1.64 12.14 -3.73
CA MET A 24 -0.58 12.24 -2.71
C MET A 24 0.53 13.17 -3.14
N PHE A 25 0.88 13.18 -4.44
CA PHE A 25 1.87 14.10 -4.99
C PHE A 25 1.41 15.55 -4.87
N ILE A 26 0.16 15.85 -5.17
CA ILE A 26 -0.42 17.20 -5.06
C ILE A 26 -0.51 17.65 -3.59
N ILE A 27 -0.89 16.74 -2.67
CA ILE A 27 -0.86 17.04 -1.22
C ILE A 27 0.57 17.41 -0.78
N THR A 28 1.57 16.75 -1.32
CA THR A 28 2.99 17.02 -1.00
C THR A 28 3.50 18.29 -1.67
N PHE A 29 3.09 18.54 -2.92
CA PHE A 29 3.50 19.65 -3.75
C PHE A 29 2.30 20.41 -4.31
N PRO A 30 1.70 21.33 -3.55
CA PRO A 30 0.48 22.06 -3.98
C PRO A 30 0.63 22.86 -5.28
N ALA A 31 1.86 23.22 -5.66
CA ALA A 31 2.15 23.89 -6.91
C ALA A 31 1.69 23.12 -8.18
N PHE A 32 1.44 21.81 -8.06
CA PHE A 32 0.97 20.95 -9.14
C PHE A 32 -0.55 20.69 -9.08
N GLU A 33 -1.31 21.54 -8.41
CA GLU A 33 -2.75 21.45 -8.39
C GLU A 33 -3.31 21.52 -9.83
N GLY A 34 -4.22 20.56 -10.16
CA GLY A 34 -4.72 20.40 -11.53
C GLY A 34 -3.94 19.43 -12.44
N TRP A 35 -2.75 18.99 -12.05
CA TRP A 35 -1.88 18.09 -12.84
C TRP A 35 -2.15 16.60 -12.62
N ASN A 36 -3.32 16.24 -12.11
CA ASN A 36 -3.68 14.83 -11.78
C ASN A 36 -3.47 13.87 -12.97
N ILE A 37 -3.91 14.26 -14.17
CA ILE A 37 -3.82 13.41 -15.38
C ILE A 37 -2.37 13.33 -15.88
N PRO A 38 -1.64 14.43 -16.09
CA PRO A 38 -0.23 14.39 -16.50
C PRO A 38 0.66 13.58 -15.54
N LEU A 39 0.50 13.76 -14.24
CA LEU A 39 1.25 13.02 -13.23
C LEU A 39 0.98 11.51 -13.29
N SER A 40 -0.29 11.13 -13.45
CA SER A 40 -0.67 9.73 -13.60
C SER A 40 -0.09 9.09 -14.86
N ILE A 41 -0.09 9.81 -15.98
CA ILE A 41 0.50 9.36 -17.25
C ILE A 41 2.03 9.28 -17.12
N GLY A 42 2.66 10.28 -16.53
CA GLY A 42 4.10 10.31 -16.30
C GLY A 42 4.58 9.12 -15.46
N LEU A 43 3.84 8.76 -14.40
CA LEU A 43 4.14 7.58 -13.59
C LEU A 43 4.10 6.30 -14.44
N VAL A 44 3.07 6.14 -15.26
CA VAL A 44 2.94 4.95 -16.12
C VAL A 44 4.07 4.86 -17.13
N ILE A 45 4.42 5.96 -17.78
CA ILE A 45 5.54 6.01 -18.73
C ILE A 45 6.85 5.64 -18.03
N MET A 46 7.11 6.23 -16.86
CA MET A 46 8.30 5.95 -16.05
C MET A 46 8.40 4.45 -15.70
N LEU A 47 7.32 3.87 -15.19
CA LEU A 47 7.27 2.45 -14.83
C LEU A 47 7.46 1.54 -16.06
N SER A 48 6.92 1.94 -17.21
CA SER A 48 7.06 1.20 -18.47
C SER A 48 8.51 1.20 -18.95
N LEU A 49 9.18 2.35 -18.94
CA LEU A 49 10.58 2.49 -19.30
C LEU A 49 11.48 1.67 -18.36
N MET A 50 11.21 1.69 -17.05
CA MET A 50 11.93 0.88 -16.08
C MET A 50 11.76 -0.63 -16.32
N ASN A 51 10.58 -1.06 -16.73
CA ASN A 51 10.30 -2.45 -17.07
C ASN A 51 11.07 -2.90 -18.33
N ILE A 52 11.19 -2.00 -19.31
CA ILE A 52 11.96 -2.23 -20.55
C ILE A 52 13.47 -2.29 -20.26
N ALA A 53 13.95 -1.49 -19.30
CA ALA A 53 15.37 -1.45 -18.89
C ALA A 53 15.87 -2.75 -18.23
N GLY A 54 14.97 -3.67 -17.87
CA GLY A 54 15.31 -5.04 -17.51
C GLY A 54 15.11 -5.44 -16.05
N LEU A 55 14.95 -6.74 -15.85
CA LEU A 55 14.57 -7.36 -14.57
C LEU A 55 15.60 -7.18 -13.43
N LYS A 56 16.89 -7.03 -13.74
CA LYS A 56 17.93 -6.87 -12.71
C LYS A 56 17.80 -5.52 -12.00
N THR A 57 17.66 -4.46 -12.77
CA THR A 57 17.44 -3.09 -12.25
C THR A 57 16.12 -3.00 -11.47
N SER A 58 15.07 -3.63 -11.98
CA SER A 58 13.76 -3.69 -11.36
C SER A 58 13.78 -4.39 -10.00
N LYS A 59 14.55 -5.47 -9.83
CA LYS A 59 14.67 -6.18 -8.54
C LYS A 59 15.30 -5.30 -7.46
N VAL A 60 16.42 -4.64 -7.78
CA VAL A 60 17.11 -3.74 -6.84
C VAL A 60 16.19 -2.59 -6.42
N LEU A 61 15.54 -1.95 -7.39
CA LEU A 61 14.61 -0.85 -7.12
C LEU A 61 13.42 -1.28 -6.27
N THR A 62 12.85 -2.47 -6.52
CA THR A 62 11.75 -3.02 -5.71
C THR A 62 12.19 -3.26 -4.26
N ILE A 63 13.38 -3.82 -4.05
CA ILE A 63 13.91 -4.05 -2.70
C ILE A 63 14.16 -2.72 -2.00
N THR A 64 14.81 -1.77 -2.67
CA THR A 64 15.08 -0.44 -2.12
C THR A 64 13.79 0.30 -1.78
N ALA A 65 12.80 0.29 -2.67
CA ALA A 65 11.48 0.89 -2.40
C ALA A 65 10.76 0.20 -1.25
N THR A 66 10.92 -1.12 -1.09
CA THR A 66 10.33 -1.88 0.01
C THR A 66 10.97 -1.49 1.35
N ILE A 67 12.28 -1.35 1.41
CA ILE A 67 12.97 -0.88 2.62
C ILE A 67 12.59 0.57 2.91
N ALA A 68 12.63 1.44 1.90
CA ALA A 68 12.34 2.85 2.06
C ALA A 68 10.92 3.14 2.56
N LYS A 69 9.91 2.39 2.11
CA LYS A 69 8.53 2.54 2.59
C LYS A 69 8.33 2.07 4.04
N LEU A 70 9.17 1.18 4.55
CA LEU A 70 9.07 0.71 5.94
C LEU A 70 9.56 1.78 6.93
N ILE A 71 10.47 2.64 6.54
CA ILE A 71 11.03 3.68 7.42
C ILE A 71 9.93 4.56 8.03
N PRO A 72 9.06 5.24 7.25
CA PRO A 72 8.01 6.08 7.83
C PRO A 72 6.97 5.27 8.63
N ILE A 73 6.66 4.05 8.22
CA ILE A 73 5.70 3.18 8.91
C ILE A 73 6.24 2.79 10.29
N VAL A 74 7.50 2.35 10.36
CA VAL A 74 8.13 1.95 11.62
C VAL A 74 8.37 3.18 12.50
N ALA A 75 8.83 4.30 11.92
CA ALA A 75 9.03 5.54 12.66
C ALA A 75 7.71 6.02 13.30
N PHE A 76 6.61 6.06 12.54
CA PHE A 76 5.30 6.39 13.06
C PHE A 76 4.88 5.45 14.19
N SER A 77 5.03 4.15 13.98
CA SER A 77 4.63 3.12 14.96
C SER A 77 5.42 3.24 16.27
N VAL A 78 6.73 3.47 16.18
CA VAL A 78 7.60 3.65 17.35
C VAL A 78 7.22 4.93 18.11
N ILE A 79 7.09 6.05 17.39
CA ILE A 79 6.76 7.35 18.00
C ILE A 79 5.37 7.30 18.64
N THR A 80 4.41 6.63 17.99
CA THR A 80 3.06 6.44 18.55
C THR A 80 3.09 5.85 19.96
N ILE A 81 3.98 4.90 20.24
CA ILE A 81 4.06 4.25 21.57
C ILE A 81 4.33 5.29 22.67
N PHE A 82 5.16 6.29 22.38
CA PHE A 82 5.47 7.35 23.36
C PHE A 82 4.31 8.32 23.57
N PHE A 83 3.49 8.54 22.53
CA PHE A 83 2.35 9.47 22.57
C PHE A 83 1.02 8.82 22.94
N LEU A 84 0.92 7.50 22.96
CA LEU A 84 -0.31 6.76 23.29
C LEU A 84 -0.91 7.20 24.64
N LYS A 85 -0.08 7.39 25.66
CA LYS A 85 -0.53 7.80 27.01
C LYS A 85 -1.18 9.19 26.99
N GLN A 86 -0.69 10.12 26.19
CA GLN A 86 -1.25 11.46 26.05
C GLN A 86 -2.56 11.46 25.26
N GLY A 87 -2.71 10.52 24.32
CA GLY A 87 -3.89 10.39 23.47
C GLY A 87 -5.02 9.54 24.06
N MET A 88 -4.84 8.94 25.23
CA MET A 88 -5.87 8.08 25.86
C MET A 88 -7.27 8.73 25.99
N PRO A 89 -7.41 10.04 26.32
CA PRO A 89 -8.73 10.68 26.37
C PRO A 89 -9.47 10.66 25.03
N ASN A 90 -8.76 10.63 23.90
CA ASN A 90 -9.34 10.66 22.57
C ASN A 90 -9.98 9.31 22.15
N PHE A 91 -9.79 8.24 22.92
CA PHE A 91 -10.48 6.98 22.72
C PHE A 91 -11.88 6.93 23.31
N THR A 92 -12.30 7.98 24.02
CA THR A 92 -13.65 8.07 24.58
C THR A 92 -14.47 9.17 23.88
N PRO A 93 -15.70 8.90 23.39
CA PRO A 93 -16.41 7.61 23.43
C PRO A 93 -15.82 6.61 22.43
N PHE A 94 -15.70 5.34 22.81
CA PHE A 94 -15.09 4.27 22.00
C PHE A 94 -15.82 4.02 20.67
N THR A 95 -17.10 4.34 20.59
CA THR A 95 -17.91 4.21 19.38
C THR A 95 -18.58 5.56 19.07
N GLN A 96 -18.24 6.13 17.93
CA GLN A 96 -18.95 7.25 17.34
C GLN A 96 -19.74 6.72 16.15
N LEU A 97 -21.04 6.51 16.34
CA LEU A 97 -21.95 6.04 15.29
C LEU A 97 -22.63 7.25 14.65
N GLU A 98 -22.74 7.24 13.33
CA GLU A 98 -23.60 8.19 12.62
C GLU A 98 -25.06 7.97 13.00
N GLN A 99 -25.88 9.04 12.97
CA GLN A 99 -27.29 8.96 13.31
C GLN A 99 -28.00 7.88 12.46
N GLY A 100 -28.59 6.90 13.15
CA GLY A 100 -29.31 5.78 12.49
C GLY A 100 -28.45 4.58 12.08
N GLN A 101 -27.14 4.59 12.33
CA GLN A 101 -26.30 3.41 12.11
C GLN A 101 -26.34 2.44 13.30
N SER A 102 -26.54 1.14 13.01
CA SER A 102 -26.34 0.10 14.00
C SER A 102 -24.84 -0.20 14.16
N LEU A 103 -24.41 -0.59 15.36
CA LEU A 103 -23.03 -1.02 15.63
C LEU A 103 -22.59 -2.14 14.69
N PHE A 104 -23.49 -3.11 14.40
CA PHE A 104 -23.21 -4.22 13.49
C PHE A 104 -22.91 -3.74 12.06
N SER A 105 -23.68 -2.77 11.55
CA SER A 105 -23.45 -2.18 10.23
C SER A 105 -22.12 -1.45 10.15
N ALA A 106 -21.77 -0.67 11.18
CA ALA A 106 -20.51 0.05 11.25
C ALA A 106 -19.30 -0.92 11.28
N VAL A 107 -19.37 -1.95 12.13
CA VAL A 107 -18.32 -2.97 12.23
C VAL A 107 -18.19 -3.75 10.91
N SER A 108 -19.29 -4.13 10.27
CA SER A 108 -19.26 -4.86 9.01
C SER A 108 -18.61 -4.05 7.90
N LYS A 109 -18.95 -2.77 7.77
CA LYS A 109 -18.29 -1.87 6.80
C LYS A 109 -16.80 -1.75 7.07
N THR A 110 -16.41 -1.52 8.33
CA THR A 110 -15.01 -1.38 8.74
C THR A 110 -14.23 -2.66 8.49
N ALA A 111 -14.82 -3.83 8.78
CA ALA A 111 -14.21 -5.13 8.52
C ALA A 111 -13.87 -5.33 7.04
N VAL A 112 -14.73 -4.91 6.11
CA VAL A 112 -14.45 -4.96 4.67
C VAL A 112 -13.25 -4.10 4.29
N TYR A 113 -13.14 -2.88 4.85
CA TYR A 113 -11.98 -2.02 4.59
C TYR A 113 -10.69 -2.59 5.17
N ILE A 114 -10.73 -3.14 6.38
CA ILE A 114 -9.58 -3.79 7.01
C ILE A 114 -9.15 -5.01 6.19
N PHE A 115 -10.10 -5.85 5.78
CA PHE A 115 -9.83 -7.01 4.94
C PHE A 115 -9.14 -6.62 3.63
N TYR A 116 -9.55 -5.51 3.01
CA TYR A 116 -8.89 -4.98 1.82
C TYR A 116 -7.41 -4.62 2.07
N GLY A 117 -7.07 -4.18 3.27
CA GLY A 117 -5.68 -3.90 3.67
C GLY A 117 -4.78 -5.14 3.77
N PHE A 118 -5.38 -6.34 3.81
CA PHE A 118 -4.67 -7.62 3.84
C PHE A 118 -4.65 -8.35 2.48
N ILE A 119 -5.14 -7.72 1.41
CA ILE A 119 -5.04 -8.28 0.05
C ILE A 119 -3.58 -8.25 -0.40
N GLY A 120 -3.14 -9.33 -1.05
CA GLY A 120 -1.81 -9.47 -1.64
C GLY A 120 -0.96 -10.57 -1.01
N PHE A 121 -1.29 -11.06 0.19
CA PHE A 121 -0.56 -12.17 0.82
C PHE A 121 -0.69 -13.47 0.04
N GLU A 122 -1.79 -13.65 -0.68
CA GLU A 122 -2.03 -14.78 -1.58
C GLU A 122 -1.02 -14.88 -2.70
N THR A 123 -0.39 -13.77 -3.09
CA THR A 123 0.62 -13.74 -4.16
C THR A 123 1.88 -14.54 -3.81
N LEU A 124 2.17 -14.72 -2.52
CA LEU A 124 3.26 -15.59 -2.06
C LEU A 124 3.10 -17.04 -2.52
N SER A 125 1.87 -17.55 -2.57
CA SER A 125 1.59 -18.91 -3.05
C SER A 125 1.98 -19.10 -4.53
N ILE A 126 1.92 -18.04 -5.33
CA ILE A 126 2.23 -18.06 -6.76
C ILE A 126 3.74 -18.06 -6.98
N VAL A 127 4.49 -17.38 -6.13
CA VAL A 127 5.96 -17.34 -6.18
C VAL A 127 6.57 -18.56 -5.50
N ALA A 128 5.77 -19.36 -4.81
CA ALA A 128 6.22 -20.56 -4.07
C ALA A 128 7.10 -21.50 -4.90
N GLY A 129 6.80 -21.67 -6.19
CA GLY A 129 7.60 -22.51 -7.11
C GLY A 129 9.03 -22.02 -7.37
N GLU A 130 9.38 -20.78 -6.97
CA GLU A 130 10.73 -20.21 -7.10
C GLU A 130 11.46 -20.18 -5.73
N MET A 131 10.77 -20.61 -4.65
CA MET A 131 11.30 -20.57 -3.29
C MET A 131 12.02 -21.88 -2.94
N ARG A 132 13.07 -21.79 -2.12
CA ARG A 132 13.69 -22.95 -1.48
C ARG A 132 12.78 -23.49 -0.38
N ASN A 133 12.52 -24.81 -0.35
CA ASN A 133 11.66 -25.47 0.63
C ASN A 133 10.29 -24.76 0.81
N PRO A 134 9.49 -24.66 -0.26
CA PRO A 134 8.28 -23.85 -0.25
C PRO A 134 7.25 -24.32 0.77
N GLU A 135 7.15 -25.62 1.03
CA GLU A 135 6.22 -26.21 1.99
C GLU A 135 6.38 -25.65 3.42
N LYS A 136 7.60 -25.30 3.82
CA LYS A 136 7.92 -24.74 5.14
C LYS A 136 7.98 -23.20 5.10
N ASN A 137 8.59 -22.65 4.04
CA ASN A 137 8.89 -21.22 4.00
C ASN A 137 7.67 -20.37 3.62
N VAL A 138 6.77 -20.87 2.77
CA VAL A 138 5.57 -20.10 2.38
C VAL A 138 4.63 -19.88 3.57
N PRO A 139 4.22 -20.92 4.35
CA PRO A 139 3.36 -20.69 5.52
C PRO A 139 4.01 -19.76 6.55
N ARG A 140 5.30 -19.94 6.82
CA ARG A 140 6.04 -19.07 7.77
C ARG A 140 6.10 -17.61 7.31
N ALA A 141 6.34 -17.39 6.01
CA ALA A 141 6.37 -16.05 5.46
C ALA A 141 4.99 -15.38 5.54
N ILE A 142 3.93 -16.11 5.21
CA ILE A 142 2.55 -15.59 5.28
C ILE A 142 2.19 -15.25 6.73
N LEU A 143 2.32 -16.19 7.66
CA LEU A 143 1.98 -15.97 9.07
C LEU A 143 2.81 -14.85 9.69
N GLY A 144 4.13 -14.86 9.45
CA GLY A 144 5.01 -13.81 9.94
C GLY A 144 4.67 -12.43 9.40
N SER A 145 4.41 -12.32 8.10
CA SER A 145 4.03 -11.07 7.47
C SER A 145 2.69 -10.55 7.99
N ILE A 146 1.66 -11.40 8.08
CA ILE A 146 0.35 -11.00 8.60
C ILE A 146 0.47 -10.53 10.04
N SER A 147 1.21 -11.25 10.89
CA SER A 147 1.39 -10.87 12.29
C SER A 147 2.07 -9.50 12.43
N ILE A 148 3.17 -9.28 11.72
CA ILE A 148 3.91 -8.00 11.77
C ILE A 148 3.02 -6.86 11.25
N VAL A 149 2.35 -7.06 10.12
CA VAL A 149 1.50 -6.02 9.51
C VAL A 149 0.30 -5.71 10.42
N SER A 150 -0.31 -6.72 11.07
CA SER A 150 -1.40 -6.49 12.01
C SER A 150 -0.98 -5.61 13.18
N VAL A 151 0.20 -5.86 13.77
CA VAL A 151 0.73 -5.02 14.85
C VAL A 151 0.98 -3.59 14.37
N LEU A 152 1.59 -3.44 13.20
CA LEU A 152 1.84 -2.11 12.62
C LEU A 152 0.54 -1.36 12.34
N TYR A 153 -0.49 -2.03 11.79
CA TYR A 153 -1.80 -1.41 11.56
C TYR A 153 -2.47 -0.97 12.86
N MET A 154 -2.43 -1.80 13.92
CA MET A 154 -2.95 -1.42 15.23
C MET A 154 -2.25 -0.17 15.77
N LEU A 155 -0.93 -0.09 15.66
CA LEU A 155 -0.17 1.07 16.11
C LEU A 155 -0.46 2.32 15.28
N ILE A 156 -0.58 2.20 13.95
CA ILE A 156 -0.89 3.33 13.06
C ILE A 156 -2.30 3.85 13.34
N ILE A 157 -3.30 2.97 13.39
CA ILE A 157 -4.69 3.36 13.63
C ILE A 157 -4.81 3.92 15.04
N GLY A 158 -4.27 3.22 16.04
CA GLY A 158 -4.27 3.68 17.43
C GLY A 158 -3.60 5.03 17.61
N GLY A 159 -2.44 5.25 17.00
CA GLY A 159 -1.73 6.52 17.04
C GLY A 159 -2.49 7.65 16.36
N THR A 160 -3.13 7.36 15.25
CA THR A 160 -3.94 8.33 14.54
C THR A 160 -5.16 8.76 15.37
N ILE A 161 -5.85 7.79 15.99
CA ILE A 161 -6.97 8.06 16.91
C ILE A 161 -6.49 8.84 18.14
N ALA A 162 -5.38 8.43 18.74
CA ALA A 162 -4.81 9.09 19.91
C ALA A 162 -4.51 10.58 19.65
N MET A 163 -4.05 10.93 18.46
CA MET A 163 -3.67 12.31 18.13
C MET A 163 -4.81 13.16 17.59
N LEU A 164 -5.72 12.59 16.82
CA LEU A 164 -6.76 13.35 16.13
C LEU A 164 -8.14 13.23 16.80
N GLY A 165 -8.43 12.13 17.48
CA GLY A 165 -9.75 11.86 18.05
C GLY A 165 -10.84 11.98 16.99
N SER A 166 -11.89 12.76 17.27
CA SER A 166 -12.97 13.04 16.32
C SER A 166 -12.54 13.83 15.08
N GLY A 167 -11.38 14.51 15.11
CA GLY A 167 -10.82 15.25 13.98
C GLY A 167 -10.42 14.39 12.80
N ILE A 168 -10.39 13.06 12.95
CA ILE A 168 -10.11 12.12 11.83
C ILE A 168 -11.10 12.30 10.67
N MET A 169 -12.36 12.64 10.96
CA MET A 169 -13.40 12.80 9.94
C MET A 169 -13.24 14.06 9.08
N SER A 170 -12.48 15.04 9.55
CA SER A 170 -12.31 16.34 8.90
C SER A 170 -11.03 16.44 8.04
N THR A 171 -10.24 15.38 7.97
CA THR A 171 -8.96 15.38 7.24
C THR A 171 -8.91 14.37 6.10
N ASP A 172 -8.27 14.77 5.01
CA ASP A 172 -7.99 13.92 3.85
C ASP A 172 -6.74 13.03 4.02
N ALA A 173 -5.88 13.35 4.99
CA ALA A 173 -4.62 12.66 5.25
C ALA A 173 -4.37 12.42 6.75
N PRO A 174 -5.24 11.61 7.42
CA PRO A 174 -5.24 11.48 8.88
C PRO A 174 -3.90 11.01 9.48
N VAL A 175 -3.19 10.10 8.83
CA VAL A 175 -1.88 9.63 9.31
C VAL A 175 -0.83 10.76 9.26
N GLN A 176 -0.85 11.56 8.20
CA GLN A 176 0.04 12.70 8.05
C GLN A 176 -0.20 13.73 9.13
N ASP A 177 -1.47 14.11 9.34
CA ASP A 177 -1.86 15.12 10.33
C ASP A 177 -1.57 14.66 11.77
N ALA A 178 -1.79 13.37 12.05
CA ALA A 178 -1.40 12.78 13.33
C ALA A 178 0.11 12.90 13.56
N PHE A 179 0.92 12.64 12.53
CA PHE A 179 2.36 12.70 12.64
C PHE A 179 2.89 14.14 12.77
N VAL A 180 2.22 15.10 12.10
CA VAL A 180 2.48 16.53 12.32
C VAL A 180 2.24 16.92 13.77
N LYS A 181 1.17 16.42 14.39
CA LYS A 181 0.90 16.67 15.81
C LYS A 181 1.95 16.05 16.75
N MET A 182 2.58 14.94 16.35
CA MET A 182 3.60 14.25 17.16
C MET A 182 4.98 14.93 17.04
N ILE A 183 5.44 15.22 15.84
CA ILE A 183 6.82 15.66 15.58
C ILE A 183 6.93 16.94 14.73
N GLY A 184 5.80 17.62 14.53
CA GLY A 184 5.76 18.87 13.74
C GLY A 184 5.81 18.65 12.23
N PRO A 185 6.15 19.69 11.43
CA PRO A 185 6.11 19.66 9.96
C PRO A 185 7.00 18.58 9.32
N ALA A 186 8.05 18.14 10.01
CA ALA A 186 8.90 17.05 9.54
C ALA A 186 8.12 15.72 9.39
N GLY A 187 7.10 15.52 10.23
CA GLY A 187 6.21 14.36 10.14
C GLY A 187 5.43 14.33 8.82
N ALA A 188 4.94 15.48 8.35
CA ALA A 188 4.24 15.57 7.08
C ALA A 188 5.12 15.13 5.92
N TRP A 189 6.34 15.67 5.84
CA TRP A 189 7.29 15.33 4.80
C TRP A 189 7.66 13.84 4.80
N LEU A 190 7.91 13.28 5.96
CA LEU A 190 8.30 11.87 6.11
C LEU A 190 7.18 10.94 5.64
N VAL A 191 5.93 11.21 6.02
CA VAL A 191 4.77 10.42 5.58
C VAL A 191 4.52 10.60 4.09
N SER A 192 4.55 11.83 3.59
CA SER A 192 4.28 12.14 2.18
C SER A 192 5.29 11.48 1.24
N ILE A 193 6.57 11.64 1.52
CA ILE A 193 7.64 11.02 0.73
C ILE A 193 7.55 9.50 0.83
N GLY A 194 7.33 8.97 2.02
CA GLY A 194 7.17 7.54 2.24
C GLY A 194 5.97 6.96 1.49
N ALA A 195 4.85 7.68 1.44
CA ALA A 195 3.67 7.29 0.68
C ALA A 195 3.93 7.30 -0.83
N LEU A 196 4.60 8.32 -1.36
CA LEU A 196 4.97 8.40 -2.77
C LEU A 196 5.89 7.24 -3.18
N ILE A 197 6.91 6.93 -2.38
CA ILE A 197 7.80 5.79 -2.60
C ILE A 197 7.01 4.47 -2.53
N SER A 198 6.12 4.35 -1.55
CA SER A 198 5.29 3.15 -1.36
C SER A 198 4.39 2.89 -2.55
N ILE A 199 3.65 3.91 -3.02
CA ILE A 199 2.74 3.79 -4.15
C ILE A 199 3.52 3.46 -5.43
N THR A 200 4.66 4.12 -5.66
CA THR A 200 5.53 3.85 -6.81
C THR A 200 6.08 2.42 -6.76
N GLY A 201 6.59 1.99 -5.61
CA GLY A 201 7.13 0.64 -5.42
C GLY A 201 6.08 -0.46 -5.57
N LEU A 202 4.85 -0.22 -5.14
CA LEU A 202 3.73 -1.16 -5.30
C LEU A 202 3.37 -1.33 -6.79
N ASN A 203 3.19 -0.23 -7.51
CA ASN A 203 2.94 -0.26 -8.95
C ASN A 203 4.07 -0.95 -9.75
N MET A 204 5.31 -0.75 -9.31
CA MET A 204 6.48 -1.41 -9.89
C MET A 204 6.45 -2.92 -9.65
N GLY A 205 6.12 -3.36 -8.43
CA GLY A 205 5.95 -4.77 -8.09
C GLY A 205 4.89 -5.44 -8.94
N GLU A 206 3.73 -4.81 -9.09
CA GLU A 206 2.64 -5.32 -9.93
C GLU A 206 3.02 -5.39 -11.41
N SER A 207 3.72 -4.38 -11.93
CA SER A 207 4.21 -4.35 -13.31
C SER A 207 5.11 -5.54 -13.65
N ILE A 208 5.85 -6.07 -12.68
CA ILE A 208 6.71 -7.26 -12.84
C ILE A 208 5.91 -8.55 -12.68
N MET A 209 4.97 -8.57 -11.74
CA MET A 209 4.21 -9.78 -11.39
C MET A 209 3.18 -10.14 -12.44
N VAL A 210 2.41 -9.18 -12.97
CA VAL A 210 1.33 -9.43 -13.93
C VAL A 210 1.77 -10.20 -15.17
N PRO A 211 2.89 -9.86 -15.86
CA PRO A 211 3.38 -10.67 -16.99
C PRO A 211 3.77 -12.09 -16.61
N ARG A 212 4.29 -12.30 -15.40
CA ARG A 212 4.66 -13.64 -14.91
C ARG A 212 3.44 -14.53 -14.66
N TYR A 213 2.34 -13.94 -14.17
CA TYR A 213 1.06 -14.65 -14.07
C TYR A 213 0.58 -15.15 -15.44
N GLY A 214 0.57 -14.24 -16.42
CA GLY A 214 0.17 -14.60 -17.79
C GLY A 214 1.02 -15.72 -18.39
N ALA A 215 2.34 -15.62 -18.27
CA ALA A 215 3.27 -16.62 -18.78
C ALA A 215 3.09 -18.00 -18.11
N ARG A 216 2.85 -18.06 -16.80
CA ARG A 216 2.60 -19.32 -16.07
C ARG A 216 1.24 -19.92 -16.43
N TYR A 217 0.23 -19.08 -16.58
CA TYR A 217 -1.11 -19.53 -16.98
C TYR A 217 -1.07 -20.13 -18.40
N CYS A 218 -0.39 -19.48 -19.35
CA CYS A 218 -0.18 -20.00 -20.67
C CYS A 218 0.60 -21.32 -20.63
N LYS A 219 1.69 -21.43 -19.87
CA LYS A 219 2.50 -22.65 -19.78
C LYS A 219 1.70 -23.84 -19.24
N ARG A 220 0.80 -23.65 -18.29
CA ARG A 220 -0.12 -24.69 -17.79
C ARG A 220 -1.18 -25.08 -18.83
N ARG A 221 -1.69 -24.14 -19.61
CA ARG A 221 -2.67 -24.41 -20.67
C ARG A 221 -2.04 -25.10 -21.88
N ILE A 222 -0.82 -24.78 -22.24
CA ILE A 222 -0.07 -25.46 -23.32
C ILE A 222 0.21 -26.92 -22.97
N ALA A 223 0.43 -27.23 -21.68
CA ALA A 223 0.54 -28.62 -21.23
C ALA A 223 -0.80 -29.40 -21.33
N SER A 224 -1.92 -28.67 -21.43
CA SER A 224 -3.29 -29.24 -21.54
C SER A 224 -3.96 -29.03 -22.90
N SER A 225 -3.49 -28.13 -23.75
CA SER A 225 -4.05 -27.87 -25.08
C SER A 225 -3.06 -27.10 -25.97
N LYS A 226 -3.00 -27.44 -27.25
CA LYS A 226 -2.05 -26.93 -28.24
C LYS A 226 -2.23 -25.47 -28.69
N ASN A 227 -3.05 -24.67 -28.01
CA ASN A 227 -3.39 -23.31 -28.43
C ASN A 227 -3.12 -22.29 -27.30
N CYS A 228 -1.93 -21.69 -27.31
CA CYS A 228 -1.64 -20.38 -26.72
C CYS A 228 -0.85 -19.54 -27.70
#